data_3719b94045bae4c634f1e73336f49e4e
#
_entry.id   3719b94045bae4c634f1e73336f49e4e
#
_cell.length_a   1.000
_cell.length_b   1.000
_cell.length_c   1.000
_cell.angle_alpha   90.00
_cell.angle_beta   90.00
_cell.angle_gamma   90.00
#
_symmetry.space_group_name_H-M   'P 1'
#
loop_
_entity.id
_entity.type
_entity.pdbx_description
1 polymer ?
#
loop_
_entity_poly.entity_id
_entity_poly.type
_entity_poly.pdbx_seq_one_letter_code
_entity_poly.pdbx_strand_id
1 'polypeptide(L)'
;MNKNTIKAPCTVLLAVVNVIVFLVLSFQGMTEDGRFMLQHGAMYVPYLIKNGEYYRLFTSMFLHFGYDHLFNNMVALVAMGWNLELEIGKIKFLIVYFVSGLAGNILSAWWDILTGSMAVSAGASG
;
A
#
# COMPACT_ATOMS: atom_id res chain seq x y z
N MET A 1 -8.43 -32.83 -0.40
CA MET A 1 -8.35 -31.39 -0.24
C MET A 1 -9.54 -30.72 -0.93
N ASN A 2 -10.18 -29.81 -0.25
CA ASN A 2 -11.29 -29.10 -0.82
C ASN A 2 -10.80 -28.18 -1.95
N LYS A 3 -11.42 -28.27 -3.12
CA LYS A 3 -11.05 -27.46 -4.29
C LYS A 3 -11.26 -25.96 -4.06
N ASN A 4 -12.15 -25.59 -3.13
CA ASN A 4 -12.45 -24.20 -2.81
C ASN A 4 -11.54 -23.62 -1.74
N THR A 5 -10.59 -24.39 -1.21
CA THR A 5 -9.66 -23.89 -0.20
C THR A 5 -8.65 -22.96 -0.83
N ILE A 6 -8.59 -21.72 -0.33
CA ILE A 6 -7.59 -20.74 -0.75
C ILE A 6 -6.30 -21.06 -0.01
N LYS A 7 -5.23 -21.33 -0.78
CA LYS A 7 -3.93 -21.73 -0.21
C LYS A 7 -3.15 -20.56 0.37
N ALA A 8 -3.39 -19.35 -0.13
CA ALA A 8 -2.73 -18.13 0.32
C ALA A 8 -3.79 -17.09 0.73
N PRO A 9 -4.51 -17.33 1.86
CA PRO A 9 -5.63 -16.46 2.23
C PRO A 9 -5.22 -15.03 2.59
N CYS A 10 -4.03 -14.83 3.18
CA CYS A 10 -3.58 -13.49 3.53
C CYS A 10 -3.26 -12.66 2.28
N THR A 11 -2.65 -13.26 1.28
CA THR A 11 -2.40 -12.61 -0.02
C THR A 11 -3.71 -12.17 -0.65
N VAL A 12 -4.70 -13.06 -0.68
CA VAL A 12 -6.02 -12.77 -1.24
C VAL A 12 -6.71 -11.67 -0.43
N LEU A 13 -6.67 -11.76 0.89
CA LEU A 13 -7.28 -10.75 1.76
C LEU A 13 -6.67 -9.37 1.54
N LEU A 14 -5.35 -9.26 1.48
CA LEU A 14 -4.68 -8.00 1.23
C LEU A 14 -5.06 -7.42 -0.13
N ALA A 15 -5.10 -8.26 -1.17
CA ALA A 15 -5.53 -7.82 -2.49
C ALA A 15 -6.96 -7.30 -2.47
N VAL A 16 -7.87 -8.02 -1.82
CA VAL A 16 -9.28 -7.62 -1.70
C VAL A 16 -9.41 -6.29 -0.95
N VAL A 17 -8.71 -6.14 0.17
CA VAL A 17 -8.75 -4.88 0.95
C VAL A 17 -8.28 -3.71 0.11
N ASN A 18 -7.16 -3.85 -0.61
CA ASN A 18 -6.64 -2.78 -1.46
C ASN A 18 -7.64 -2.40 -2.57
N VAL A 19 -8.25 -3.40 -3.20
CA VAL A 19 -9.25 -3.16 -4.24
C VAL A 19 -10.49 -2.47 -3.66
N ILE A 20 -10.98 -2.90 -2.51
CA ILE A 20 -12.15 -2.29 -1.86
C ILE A 20 -11.86 -0.83 -1.51
N VAL A 21 -10.71 -0.54 -0.91
CA VAL A 21 -10.33 0.84 -0.59
C VAL A 21 -10.30 1.69 -1.86
N PHE A 22 -9.72 1.18 -2.93
CA PHE A 22 -9.67 1.90 -4.20
C PHE A 22 -11.06 2.18 -4.75
N LEU A 23 -11.95 1.19 -4.74
CA LEU A 23 -13.32 1.36 -5.23
C LEU A 23 -14.10 2.38 -4.41
N VAL A 24 -14.00 2.31 -3.08
CA VAL A 24 -14.67 3.27 -2.20
C VAL A 24 -14.20 4.69 -2.50
N LEU A 25 -12.90 4.90 -2.61
CA LEU A 25 -12.35 6.22 -2.90
C LEU A 25 -12.71 6.69 -4.32
N SER A 26 -12.78 5.78 -5.28
CA SER A 26 -13.15 6.12 -6.65
C SER A 26 -14.58 6.66 -6.76
N PHE A 27 -15.48 6.23 -5.87
CA PHE A 27 -16.83 6.76 -5.81
C PHE A 27 -16.91 8.12 -5.12
N GLN A 28 -15.90 8.51 -4.35
CA GLN A 28 -15.88 9.77 -3.61
C GLN A 28 -15.13 10.87 -4.34
N GLY A 29 -14.16 10.53 -5.19
CA GLY A 29 -13.35 11.50 -5.88
C GLY A 29 -12.41 10.87 -6.87
N MET A 30 -11.45 11.65 -7.36
CA MET A 30 -10.47 11.19 -8.35
C MET A 30 -9.23 10.65 -7.65
N THR A 31 -9.00 9.36 -7.78
CA THR A 31 -7.85 8.69 -7.17
C THR A 31 -6.51 9.10 -7.78
N GLU A 32 -6.51 9.82 -8.89
CA GLU A 32 -5.31 10.38 -9.50
C GLU A 32 -4.97 11.78 -8.96
N ASP A 33 -5.91 12.42 -8.25
CA ASP A 33 -5.70 13.75 -7.67
C ASP A 33 -4.92 13.64 -6.36
N GLY A 34 -3.74 14.23 -6.33
CA GLY A 34 -2.88 14.22 -5.14
C GLY A 34 -3.53 14.83 -3.92
N ARG A 35 -4.28 15.93 -4.09
CA ARG A 35 -4.97 16.59 -2.96
C ARG A 35 -6.04 15.69 -2.35
N PHE A 36 -6.84 15.05 -3.19
CA PHE A 36 -7.86 14.11 -2.74
C PHE A 36 -7.23 12.94 -1.97
N MET A 37 -6.17 12.37 -2.52
CA MET A 37 -5.47 11.24 -1.90
C MET A 37 -4.79 11.66 -0.60
N LEU A 38 -4.26 12.87 -0.54
CA LEU A 38 -3.65 13.41 0.67
C LEU A 38 -4.67 13.51 1.81
N GLN A 39 -5.89 13.93 1.51
CA GLN A 39 -6.98 14.00 2.49
C GLN A 39 -7.38 12.61 3.01
N HIS A 40 -7.04 11.55 2.28
CA HIS A 40 -7.42 10.18 2.61
C HIS A 40 -6.25 9.32 3.08
N GLY A 41 -5.12 9.93 3.40
CA GLY A 41 -4.02 9.24 4.07
C GLY A 41 -2.78 8.95 3.24
N ALA A 42 -2.63 9.57 2.06
CA ALA A 42 -1.43 9.43 1.26
C ALA A 42 -0.22 10.07 1.96
N MET A 43 0.98 9.62 1.58
CA MET A 43 2.22 10.12 2.15
C MET A 43 2.55 11.52 1.63
N TYR A 44 2.96 12.38 2.55
CA TYR A 44 3.47 13.71 2.24
C TYR A 44 4.41 14.13 3.37
N VAL A 45 5.69 14.28 3.06
CA VAL A 45 6.74 14.50 4.05
C VAL A 45 6.47 15.71 4.96
N PRO A 46 6.04 16.89 4.44
CA PRO A 46 5.76 18.02 5.33
C PRO A 46 4.70 17.70 6.41
N TYR A 47 3.68 16.93 6.08
CA TYR A 47 2.64 16.55 7.06
C TYR A 47 3.19 15.55 8.07
N LEU A 48 4.08 14.67 7.64
CA LEU A 48 4.71 13.70 8.51
C LEU A 48 5.58 14.39 9.57
N ILE A 49 6.43 15.32 9.13
CA ILE A 49 7.41 15.98 9.99
C ILE A 49 6.78 17.09 10.82
N LYS A 50 6.04 18.02 10.18
CA LYS A 50 5.51 19.21 10.83
C LYS A 50 4.29 18.93 11.70
N ASN A 51 3.41 18.03 11.23
CA ASN A 51 2.15 17.76 11.90
C ASN A 51 2.17 16.45 12.69
N GLY A 52 3.24 15.65 12.59
CA GLY A 52 3.33 14.37 13.29
C GLY A 52 2.33 13.34 12.81
N GLU A 53 1.88 13.42 11.55
CA GLU A 53 0.87 12.51 10.99
C GLU A 53 1.51 11.20 10.54
N TYR A 54 2.11 10.48 11.47
CA TYR A 54 2.84 9.24 11.19
C TYR A 54 1.94 8.10 10.71
N TYR A 55 0.62 8.19 10.96
CA TYR A 55 -0.34 7.20 10.47
C TYR A 55 -0.28 7.07 8.94
N ARG A 56 0.16 8.11 8.24
CA ARG A 56 0.30 8.09 6.78
C ARG A 56 1.30 7.06 6.28
N LEU A 57 2.26 6.69 7.11
CA LEU A 57 3.18 5.59 6.79
C LEU A 57 2.42 4.26 6.61
N PHE A 58 1.36 4.07 7.36
CA PHE A 58 0.53 2.86 7.28
C PHE A 58 -0.58 3.01 6.25
N THR A 59 -1.37 4.08 6.33
CA THR A 59 -2.55 4.24 5.47
C THR A 59 -2.20 4.33 4.00
N SER A 60 -1.08 4.96 3.66
CA SER A 60 -0.65 5.09 2.27
C SER A 60 -0.36 3.74 1.60
N MET A 61 -0.07 2.70 2.37
CA MET A 61 0.16 1.35 1.82
C MET A 61 -1.05 0.79 1.09
N PHE A 62 -2.25 1.23 1.47
CA PHE A 62 -3.51 0.73 0.91
C PHE A 62 -4.11 1.64 -0.15
N LEU A 63 -3.46 2.77 -0.45
CA LEU A 63 -3.94 3.74 -1.43
C LEU A 63 -3.21 3.58 -2.76
N HIS A 64 -3.90 3.88 -3.86
CA HIS A 64 -3.31 3.77 -5.20
C HIS A 64 -3.77 4.95 -6.06
N PHE A 65 -2.83 5.55 -6.79
CA PHE A 65 -3.10 6.66 -7.71
C PHE A 65 -3.55 6.10 -9.06
N GLY A 66 -4.87 5.96 -9.21
CA GLY A 66 -5.47 5.51 -10.44
C GLY A 66 -5.47 3.99 -10.62
N TYR A 67 -6.20 3.55 -11.63
CA TYR A 67 -6.44 2.13 -11.89
C TYR A 67 -5.17 1.36 -12.27
N ASP A 68 -4.32 1.96 -13.10
CA ASP A 68 -3.10 1.29 -13.57
C ASP A 68 -2.14 0.97 -12.42
N HIS A 69 -1.99 1.91 -11.47
CA HIS A 69 -1.16 1.71 -10.29
C HIS A 69 -1.71 0.56 -9.44
N LEU A 70 -3.02 0.55 -9.21
CA LEU A 70 -3.69 -0.53 -8.48
C LEU A 70 -3.45 -1.88 -9.16
N PHE A 71 -3.70 -1.95 -10.47
CA PHE A 71 -3.57 -3.19 -11.23
C PHE A 71 -2.17 -3.76 -11.15
N ASN A 72 -1.16 -2.92 -11.40
CA ASN A 72 0.24 -3.36 -11.37
C ASN A 72 0.64 -3.86 -9.98
N ASN A 73 0.23 -3.15 -8.92
CA ASN A 73 0.53 -3.56 -7.56
C ASN A 73 -0.19 -4.85 -7.16
N MET A 74 -1.42 -5.04 -7.60
CA MET A 74 -2.16 -6.26 -7.28
C MET A 74 -1.60 -7.47 -8.01
N VAL A 75 -1.18 -7.31 -9.26
CA VAL A 75 -0.49 -8.38 -9.99
C VAL A 75 0.80 -8.78 -9.27
N ALA A 76 1.61 -7.81 -8.87
CA ALA A 76 2.85 -8.08 -8.15
C ALA A 76 2.57 -8.73 -6.78
N LEU A 77 1.59 -8.24 -6.05
CA LEU A 77 1.22 -8.78 -4.75
C LEU A 77 0.80 -10.25 -4.86
N VAL A 78 -0.11 -10.56 -5.79
CA VAL A 78 -0.58 -11.92 -5.95
C VAL A 78 0.53 -12.84 -6.45
N ALA A 79 1.31 -12.40 -7.44
CA ALA A 79 2.37 -13.24 -8.02
C ALA A 79 3.45 -13.58 -7.02
N MET A 80 3.93 -12.59 -6.26
CA MET A 80 5.02 -12.80 -5.29
C MET A 80 4.50 -13.23 -3.93
N GLY A 81 3.40 -12.63 -3.49
CA GLY A 81 2.85 -12.90 -2.16
C GLY A 81 2.28 -14.29 -2.02
N TRP A 82 1.66 -14.82 -3.07
CA TRP A 82 1.11 -16.17 -3.03
C TRP A 82 2.19 -17.21 -2.72
N ASN A 83 3.28 -17.16 -3.48
CA ASN A 83 4.39 -18.08 -3.27
C ASN A 83 5.07 -17.88 -1.92
N LEU A 84 5.27 -16.63 -1.51
CA LEU A 84 5.91 -16.32 -0.25
C LEU A 84 5.05 -16.81 0.93
N GLU A 85 3.77 -16.57 0.88
CA GLU A 85 2.86 -17.04 1.94
C GLU A 85 2.87 -18.55 2.07
N LEU A 86 2.92 -19.27 0.96
CA LEU A 86 2.99 -20.73 0.97
C LEU A 86 4.30 -21.24 1.60
N GLU A 87 5.40 -20.53 1.39
CA GLU A 87 6.72 -20.94 1.90
C GLU A 87 6.89 -20.63 3.39
N ILE A 88 6.51 -19.43 3.84
CA ILE A 88 6.83 -18.98 5.19
C ILE A 88 5.63 -18.94 6.14
N GLY A 89 4.44 -19.15 5.61
CA GLY A 89 3.22 -19.15 6.41
C GLY A 89 2.57 -17.79 6.52
N LYS A 90 1.35 -17.77 7.05
CA LYS A 90 0.49 -16.59 7.08
C LYS A 90 1.05 -15.46 7.94
N ILE A 91 1.47 -15.79 9.16
CA ILE A 91 1.92 -14.79 10.14
C ILE A 91 3.21 -14.12 9.66
N LYS A 92 4.19 -14.93 9.24
CA LYS A 92 5.46 -14.40 8.73
C LYS A 92 5.25 -13.58 7.47
N PHE A 93 4.34 -14.02 6.60
CA PHE A 93 4.02 -13.27 5.38
C PHE A 93 3.46 -11.88 5.72
N LEU A 94 2.51 -11.80 6.66
CA LEU A 94 1.93 -10.52 7.07
C LEU A 94 2.99 -9.60 7.67
N ILE A 95 3.89 -10.15 8.50
CA ILE A 95 4.99 -9.38 9.08
C ILE A 95 5.87 -8.82 7.96
N VAL A 96 6.27 -9.64 7.00
CA VAL A 96 7.09 -9.20 5.87
C VAL A 96 6.37 -8.12 5.07
N TYR A 97 5.08 -8.31 4.78
CA TYR A 97 4.30 -7.35 4.01
C TYR A 97 4.28 -5.96 4.69
N PHE A 98 3.89 -5.92 5.97
CA PHE A 98 3.75 -4.65 6.68
C PHE A 98 5.10 -4.01 7.00
N VAL A 99 6.10 -4.79 7.40
CA VAL A 99 7.44 -4.26 7.67
C VAL A 99 8.06 -3.71 6.39
N SER A 100 7.95 -4.44 5.28
CA SER A 100 8.49 -3.99 3.99
C SER A 100 7.79 -2.72 3.50
N GLY A 101 6.46 -2.64 3.62
CA GLY A 101 5.70 -1.46 3.22
C GLY A 101 6.05 -0.24 4.06
N LEU A 102 6.13 -0.40 5.39
CA LEU A 102 6.51 0.70 6.29
C LEU A 102 7.95 1.13 6.05
N ALA A 103 8.87 0.17 5.91
CA ALA A 103 10.28 0.48 5.63
C ALA A 103 10.43 1.21 4.30
N GLY A 104 9.70 0.78 3.26
CA GLY A 104 9.70 1.45 1.96
C GLY A 104 9.23 2.89 2.07
N ASN A 105 8.16 3.14 2.82
CA ASN A 105 7.65 4.49 3.04
C ASN A 105 8.63 5.37 3.83
N ILE A 106 9.27 4.80 4.85
CA ILE A 106 10.29 5.53 5.63
C ILE A 106 11.49 5.89 4.75
N LEU A 107 11.98 4.95 3.96
CA LEU A 107 13.09 5.20 3.04
C LEU A 107 12.73 6.22 1.97
N SER A 108 11.51 6.14 1.44
CA SER A 108 11.01 7.10 0.47
C SER A 108 10.92 8.51 1.06
N ALA A 109 10.43 8.62 2.30
CA ALA A 109 10.37 9.90 3.01
C ALA A 109 11.77 10.47 3.25
N TRP A 110 12.72 9.63 3.65
CA TRP A 110 14.10 10.05 3.84
C TRP A 110 14.72 10.55 2.54
N TRP A 111 14.50 9.82 1.44
CA TRP A 111 14.98 10.23 0.13
C TRP A 111 14.40 11.58 -0.29
N ASP A 112 13.11 11.79 -0.04
CA ASP A 112 12.45 13.08 -0.34
C ASP A 112 13.06 14.21 0.48
N ILE A 113 13.39 13.98 1.75
CA ILE A 113 14.05 14.98 2.59
C ILE A 113 15.44 15.32 2.04
N LEU A 114 16.23 14.30 1.68
CA LEU A 114 17.60 14.49 1.18
C LEU A 114 17.64 15.20 -0.16
N THR A 115 16.67 14.94 -1.03
CA THR A 115 16.64 15.49 -2.39
C THR A 115 15.80 16.76 -2.52
N GLY A 116 15.06 17.12 -1.47
CA GLY A 116 14.13 18.24 -1.50
C GLY A 116 12.86 17.97 -2.31
N SER A 117 12.61 16.74 -2.68
CA SER A 117 11.41 16.35 -3.42
C SER A 117 10.24 16.17 -2.45
N MET A 118 9.17 16.94 -2.64
CA MET A 118 7.99 16.92 -1.77
C MET A 118 6.77 16.43 -2.56
N ALA A 119 6.79 15.13 -2.91
CA ALA A 119 5.72 14.52 -3.67
C ALA A 119 4.75 13.77 -2.76
N VAL A 120 3.47 13.75 -3.15
CA VAL A 120 2.47 12.88 -2.54
C VAL A 120 2.65 11.48 -3.10
N SER A 121 2.68 10.48 -2.24
CA SER A 121 2.91 9.09 -2.66
C SER A 121 1.99 8.11 -1.95
N ALA A 122 1.81 6.94 -2.56
CA ALA A 122 0.94 5.89 -2.05
C ALA A 122 1.32 4.54 -2.67
N GLY A 123 0.73 3.47 -2.12
CA GLY A 123 0.90 2.11 -2.62
C GLY A 123 1.90 1.29 -1.83
N ALA A 124 1.66 -0.02 -1.77
CA ALA A 124 2.49 -0.96 -0.99
C ALA A 124 3.89 -1.16 -1.58
N SER A 125 4.06 -0.90 -2.86
CA SER A 125 5.36 -1.06 -3.53
C SER A 125 6.17 0.23 -3.59
N GLY A 126 5.66 1.27 -3.01
CA GLY A 126 6.34 2.56 -2.98
C GLY A 126 6.13 3.36 -4.21
#